data_4a686c5c475d6922aee79a4b5fc889e2
#
_entry.id   4a686c5c475d6922aee79a4b5fc889e2
#
_cell.length_a   1.000
_cell.length_b   1.000
_cell.length_c   1.000
_cell.angle_alpha   90.00
_cell.angle_beta   90.00
_cell.angle_gamma   90.00
#
_symmetry.space_group_name_H-M   'P 1'
#
loop_
_entity.id
_entity.type
_entity.pdbx_description
1 polymer ?
#
loop_
_entity_poly.entity_id
_entity_poly.type
_entity_poly.pdbx_seq_one_letter_code
_entity_poly.pdbx_strand_id
1 'polypeptide(L)'
;MVIVNPLKIKRWIIDELEASMLLFFTGKSRSSAAIIEEQKKNTSSGENDAIEAMHKIKQSAKDMKLAILKGDINGFADILREGWENKKKMANNITNPVIQEAMDVAMAAGAKAGKVSGAGGGGFIMFIVEPTHKKEVEEALKKLHGLVMPFQFSDGGAHGWKIYPTDTVGSLSIK
;
A
#
# COMPACT_ATOMS: atom_id res chain seq x y z
N MET A 1 -25.30 0.02 -4.96
CA MET A 1 -24.72 -1.04 -5.80
C MET A 1 -23.29 -0.66 -6.11
N VAL A 2 -22.32 -1.57 -5.92
CA VAL A 2 -20.90 -1.39 -6.29
C VAL A 2 -20.62 -2.27 -7.49
N ILE A 3 -20.05 -1.68 -8.55
CA ILE A 3 -19.62 -2.40 -9.75
C ILE A 3 -18.10 -2.36 -9.79
N VAL A 4 -17.46 -3.53 -9.84
CA VAL A 4 -16.01 -3.67 -9.95
C VAL A 4 -15.67 -4.21 -11.33
N ASN A 5 -14.92 -3.42 -12.10
CA ASN A 5 -14.39 -3.83 -13.39
C ASN A 5 -12.86 -3.97 -13.26
N PRO A 6 -12.30 -5.17 -13.46
CA PRO A 6 -10.86 -5.34 -13.44
C PRO A 6 -10.21 -4.59 -14.60
N LEU A 7 -9.05 -3.99 -14.34
CA LEU A 7 -8.26 -3.34 -15.38
C LEU A 7 -7.45 -4.41 -16.13
N LYS A 8 -7.48 -4.36 -17.46
CA LYS A 8 -6.64 -5.22 -18.30
C LYS A 8 -5.25 -4.61 -18.42
N ILE A 9 -4.40 -4.86 -17.43
CA ILE A 9 -3.02 -4.36 -17.38
C ILE A 9 -2.10 -5.43 -18.01
N LYS A 10 -1.12 -4.98 -18.79
CA LYS A 10 -0.11 -5.87 -19.35
C LYS A 10 0.75 -6.47 -18.24
N ARG A 11 1.14 -7.73 -18.35
CA ARG A 11 1.89 -8.45 -17.31
C ARG A 11 3.19 -7.73 -16.94
N TRP A 12 3.95 -7.25 -17.89
CA TRP A 12 5.20 -6.55 -17.62
C TRP A 12 5.02 -5.28 -16.77
N ILE A 13 3.87 -4.57 -16.88
CA ILE A 13 3.57 -3.39 -16.04
C ILE A 13 3.32 -3.81 -14.59
N ILE A 14 2.64 -4.93 -14.39
CA ILE A 14 2.40 -5.49 -13.06
C ILE A 14 3.74 -5.90 -12.43
N ASP A 15 4.58 -6.58 -13.20
CA ASP A 15 5.89 -7.05 -12.75
C ASP A 15 6.82 -5.87 -12.41
N GLU A 16 6.81 -4.81 -13.22
CA GLU A 16 7.57 -3.58 -12.96
C GLU A 16 7.07 -2.84 -11.71
N LEU A 17 5.75 -2.72 -11.55
CA LEU A 17 5.17 -2.12 -10.35
C LEU A 17 5.52 -2.93 -9.10
N GLU A 18 5.43 -4.26 -9.16
CA GLU A 18 5.79 -5.16 -8.04
C GLU A 18 7.28 -5.04 -7.70
N ALA A 19 8.14 -4.99 -8.73
CA ALA A 19 9.58 -4.77 -8.54
C ALA A 19 9.87 -3.40 -7.91
N SER A 20 9.07 -2.38 -8.22
CA SER A 20 9.22 -1.00 -7.74
C SER A 20 8.57 -0.74 -6.38
N MET A 21 7.92 -1.72 -5.75
CA MET A 21 7.24 -1.52 -4.47
C MET A 21 8.00 -2.13 -3.29
N LEU A 22 7.88 -1.46 -2.14
CA LEU A 22 8.25 -1.98 -0.82
C LEU A 22 7.07 -1.83 0.13
N LEU A 23 6.89 -2.81 1.01
CA LEU A 23 5.98 -2.71 2.15
C LEU A 23 6.76 -2.64 3.46
N PHE A 24 6.40 -1.67 4.28
CA PHE A 24 6.94 -1.51 5.63
C PHE A 24 5.81 -1.56 6.64
N PHE A 25 5.87 -2.51 7.57
CA PHE A 25 4.93 -2.60 8.69
C PHE A 25 5.45 -1.79 9.87
N THR A 26 4.65 -0.84 10.36
CA THR A 26 5.03 0.10 11.43
C THR A 26 5.03 -0.50 12.84
N GLY A 27 4.80 -1.82 12.96
CA GLY A 27 4.73 -2.51 14.25
C GLY A 27 3.43 -2.29 15.04
N LYS A 28 2.60 -1.35 14.65
CA LYS A 28 1.32 -1.04 15.31
C LYS A 28 0.19 -0.94 14.30
N SER A 29 -0.93 -1.58 14.62
CA SER A 29 -2.21 -1.35 13.94
C SER A 29 -3.10 -0.50 14.84
N ARG A 30 -3.83 0.45 14.27
CA ARG A 30 -4.83 1.26 14.98
C ARG A 30 -6.23 0.95 14.46
N SER A 31 -7.22 1.25 15.29
CA SER A 31 -8.62 1.16 14.86
C SER A 31 -8.89 2.15 13.73
N SER A 32 -9.19 1.63 12.56
CA SER A 32 -9.56 2.44 11.39
C SER A 32 -10.87 3.19 11.59
N ALA A 33 -11.75 2.70 12.47
CA ALA A 33 -13.09 3.27 12.68
C ALA A 33 -13.03 4.74 13.12
N ALA A 34 -12.18 5.06 14.12
CA ALA A 34 -12.06 6.43 14.64
C ALA A 34 -11.57 7.42 13.56
N ILE A 35 -10.60 7.00 12.73
CA ILE A 35 -10.08 7.83 11.64
C ILE A 35 -11.16 8.05 10.56
N ILE A 36 -11.91 6.99 10.23
CA ILE A 36 -12.99 7.08 9.24
C ILE A 36 -14.13 7.98 9.75
N GLU A 37 -14.46 7.92 11.04
CA GLU A 37 -15.46 8.79 11.65
C GLU A 37 -15.02 10.26 11.62
N GLU A 38 -13.75 10.55 11.96
CA GLU A 38 -13.21 11.90 11.87
C GLU A 38 -13.26 12.42 10.43
N GLN A 39 -12.85 11.63 9.44
CA GLN A 39 -12.95 11.99 8.02
C GLN A 39 -14.41 12.28 7.60
N LYS A 40 -15.36 11.45 8.02
CA LYS A 40 -16.77 11.66 7.74
C LYS A 40 -17.28 12.95 8.38
N LYS A 41 -16.93 13.20 9.66
CA LYS A 41 -17.32 14.41 10.38
C LYS A 41 -16.81 15.65 9.67
N ASN A 42 -15.51 15.72 9.35
CA ASN A 42 -14.88 16.86 8.70
C ASN A 42 -15.51 17.14 7.32
N THR A 43 -15.83 16.08 6.58
CA THR A 43 -16.50 16.21 5.29
C THR A 43 -17.96 16.66 5.41
N SER A 44 -18.69 16.15 6.43
CA SER A 44 -20.10 16.49 6.66
C SER A 44 -20.28 17.86 7.27
N SER A 45 -19.32 18.34 8.07
CA SER A 45 -19.34 19.69 8.65
C SER A 45 -19.03 20.81 7.66
N GLY A 46 -18.68 20.44 6.41
CA GLY A 46 -18.42 21.43 5.37
C GLY A 46 -17.03 22.06 5.46
N GLU A 47 -16.06 21.40 6.10
CA GLU A 47 -14.65 21.86 6.09
C GLU A 47 -14.14 21.89 4.65
N ASN A 48 -13.93 23.09 4.12
CA ASN A 48 -13.53 23.31 2.73
C ASN A 48 -12.27 22.53 2.36
N ASP A 49 -11.26 22.52 3.24
CA ASP A 49 -9.98 21.83 3.01
C ASP A 49 -10.16 20.31 2.89
N ALA A 50 -11.02 19.72 3.73
CA ALA A 50 -11.30 18.28 3.70
C ALA A 50 -12.09 17.89 2.43
N ILE A 51 -13.05 18.72 2.02
CA ILE A 51 -13.83 18.51 0.80
C ILE A 51 -12.94 18.66 -0.44
N GLU A 52 -12.12 19.69 -0.51
CA GLU A 52 -11.17 19.89 -1.62
C GLU A 52 -10.17 18.73 -1.71
N ALA A 53 -9.61 18.30 -0.58
CA ALA A 53 -8.73 17.14 -0.50
C ALA A 53 -9.40 15.86 -1.01
N MET A 54 -10.67 15.64 -0.66
CA MET A 54 -11.44 14.50 -1.14
C MET A 54 -11.64 14.55 -2.66
N HIS A 55 -11.93 15.72 -3.23
CA HIS A 55 -12.04 15.88 -4.68
C HIS A 55 -10.71 15.60 -5.39
N LYS A 56 -9.58 16.06 -4.84
CA LYS A 56 -8.24 15.77 -5.36
C LYS A 56 -7.92 14.27 -5.30
N ILE A 57 -8.22 13.60 -4.19
CA ILE A 57 -8.05 12.14 -4.06
C ILE A 57 -8.91 11.39 -5.09
N LYS A 58 -10.15 11.82 -5.32
CA LYS A 58 -11.02 11.24 -6.35
C LYS A 58 -10.44 11.43 -7.74
N GLN A 59 -9.86 12.59 -8.04
CA GLN A 59 -9.21 12.83 -9.33
C GLN A 59 -7.93 11.98 -9.45
N SER A 60 -7.09 11.94 -8.41
CA SER A 60 -5.88 11.10 -8.35
C SER A 60 -6.18 9.62 -8.68
N ALA A 61 -7.32 9.08 -8.22
CA ALA A 61 -7.70 7.71 -8.55
C ALA A 61 -7.93 7.49 -10.06
N LYS A 62 -8.46 8.48 -10.77
CA LYS A 62 -8.66 8.43 -12.22
C LYS A 62 -7.33 8.54 -12.98
N ASP A 63 -6.47 9.46 -12.54
CA ASP A 63 -5.18 9.70 -13.14
C ASP A 63 -4.23 8.52 -12.91
N MET A 64 -4.26 7.92 -11.72
CA MET A 64 -3.52 6.70 -11.38
C MET A 64 -3.94 5.51 -12.25
N LYS A 65 -5.26 5.36 -12.53
CA LYS A 65 -5.75 4.37 -13.48
C LYS A 65 -5.12 4.56 -14.87
N LEU A 66 -5.03 5.80 -15.35
CA LEU A 66 -4.44 6.10 -16.65
C LEU A 66 -2.93 5.86 -16.66
N ALA A 67 -2.23 6.24 -15.59
CA ALA A 67 -0.79 6.01 -15.45
C ALA A 67 -0.46 4.51 -15.50
N ILE A 68 -1.16 3.69 -14.70
CA ILE A 68 -0.90 2.24 -14.67
C ILE A 68 -1.26 1.56 -16.01
N LEU A 69 -2.30 1.96 -16.70
CA LEU A 69 -2.65 1.41 -18.01
C LEU A 69 -1.60 1.73 -19.09
N LYS A 70 -0.88 2.85 -18.94
CA LYS A 70 0.22 3.26 -19.82
C LYS A 70 1.58 2.64 -19.44
N GLY A 71 1.70 2.10 -18.24
CA GLY A 71 2.99 1.66 -17.67
C GLY A 71 3.85 2.82 -17.19
N ASP A 72 3.24 3.97 -16.90
CA ASP A 72 3.94 5.14 -16.35
C ASP A 72 4.07 5.02 -14.83
N ILE A 73 5.07 4.28 -14.39
CA ILE A 73 5.33 4.04 -12.95
C ILE A 73 5.82 5.33 -12.27
N ASN A 74 6.51 6.21 -12.97
CA ASN A 74 6.93 7.49 -12.41
C ASN A 74 5.74 8.43 -12.17
N GLY A 75 4.87 8.59 -13.16
CA GLY A 75 3.63 9.34 -12.99
C GLY A 75 2.72 8.73 -11.92
N PHE A 76 2.66 7.38 -11.81
CA PHE A 76 1.97 6.69 -10.73
C PHE A 76 2.54 7.07 -9.35
N ALA A 77 3.86 7.14 -9.18
CA ALA A 77 4.51 7.55 -7.94
C ALA A 77 4.18 9.01 -7.57
N ASP A 78 4.23 9.92 -8.55
CA ASP A 78 3.90 11.34 -8.32
C ASP A 78 2.44 11.52 -7.88
N ILE A 79 1.50 10.83 -8.52
CA ILE A 79 0.09 10.84 -8.15
C ILE A 79 -0.12 10.23 -6.75
N LEU A 80 0.60 9.16 -6.41
CA LEU A 80 0.53 8.53 -5.09
C LEU A 80 0.99 9.50 -4.00
N ARG A 81 2.10 10.22 -4.23
CA ARG A 81 2.65 11.22 -3.31
C ARG A 81 1.66 12.36 -3.09
N GLU A 82 1.13 12.94 -4.15
CA GLU A 82 0.11 14.00 -4.05
C GLU A 82 -1.15 13.50 -3.33
N GLY A 83 -1.62 12.31 -3.66
CA GLY A 83 -2.76 11.67 -3.01
C GLY A 83 -2.55 11.47 -1.51
N TRP A 84 -1.33 11.14 -1.07
CA TRP A 84 -0.98 11.05 0.35
C TRP A 84 -1.02 12.41 1.04
N GLU A 85 -0.47 13.45 0.43
CA GLU A 85 -0.52 14.82 0.97
C GLU A 85 -1.97 15.31 1.14
N ASN A 86 -2.81 15.07 0.14
CA ASN A 86 -4.23 15.41 0.24
C ASN A 86 -4.95 14.56 1.29
N LYS A 87 -4.59 13.28 1.42
CA LYS A 87 -5.20 12.43 2.43
C LYS A 87 -4.93 12.91 3.85
N LYS A 88 -3.73 13.39 4.14
CA LYS A 88 -3.37 13.96 5.46
C LYS A 88 -4.26 15.14 5.87
N LYS A 89 -4.80 15.87 4.91
CA LYS A 89 -5.71 17.01 5.15
C LYS A 89 -7.13 16.61 5.56
N MET A 90 -7.51 15.34 5.39
CA MET A 90 -8.88 14.87 5.68
C MET A 90 -9.14 14.64 7.16
N ALA A 91 -8.11 14.34 7.97
CA ALA A 91 -8.20 14.14 9.41
C ALA A 91 -6.82 14.22 10.07
N ASN A 92 -6.78 14.65 11.33
CA ASN A 92 -5.52 14.89 12.05
C ASN A 92 -4.73 13.61 12.35
N ASN A 93 -5.41 12.47 12.53
CA ASN A 93 -4.80 11.22 13.00
C ASN A 93 -4.39 10.26 11.85
N ILE A 94 -4.38 10.73 10.61
CA ILE A 94 -3.98 9.93 9.44
C ILE A 94 -2.47 9.63 9.46
N THR A 95 -1.66 10.58 9.93
CA THR A 95 -0.22 10.41 10.16
C THR A 95 0.12 10.51 11.64
N ASN A 96 1.33 10.11 12.01
CA ASN A 96 1.89 10.22 13.33
C ASN A 96 3.43 10.20 13.23
N PRO A 97 4.19 10.47 14.32
CA PRO A 97 5.65 10.54 14.27
C PRO A 97 6.32 9.28 13.69
N VAL A 98 5.81 8.09 13.97
CA VAL A 98 6.39 6.83 13.46
C VAL A 98 6.20 6.72 11.94
N ILE A 99 5.03 7.09 11.44
CA ILE A 99 4.75 7.11 9.99
C ILE A 99 5.62 8.17 9.32
N GLN A 100 5.72 9.36 9.91
CA GLN A 100 6.49 10.45 9.33
C GLN A 100 7.98 10.10 9.28
N GLU A 101 8.54 9.55 10.35
CA GLU A 101 9.93 9.09 10.38
C GLU A 101 10.21 8.05 9.28
N ALA A 102 9.33 7.05 9.12
CA ALA A 102 9.49 6.05 8.07
C ALA A 102 9.40 6.66 6.66
N MET A 103 8.50 7.64 6.46
CA MET A 103 8.41 8.38 5.20
C MET A 103 9.69 9.16 4.92
N ASP A 104 10.17 9.92 5.89
CA ASP A 104 11.36 10.77 5.74
C ASP A 104 12.62 9.92 5.46
N VAL A 105 12.80 8.83 6.20
CA VAL A 105 13.91 7.89 6.00
C VAL A 105 13.85 7.24 4.61
N ALA A 106 12.69 6.78 4.18
CA ALA A 106 12.55 6.16 2.87
C ALA A 106 12.79 7.15 1.72
N MET A 107 12.23 8.35 1.83
CA MET A 107 12.42 9.40 0.82
C MET A 107 13.89 9.84 0.74
N ALA A 108 14.58 10.02 1.87
CA ALA A 108 15.99 10.34 1.92
C ALA A 108 16.88 9.25 1.32
N ALA A 109 16.45 7.98 1.39
CA ALA A 109 17.15 6.84 0.82
C ALA A 109 16.82 6.58 -0.67
N GLY A 110 15.92 7.38 -1.29
CA GLY A 110 15.63 7.30 -2.73
C GLY A 110 14.23 6.77 -3.07
N ALA A 111 13.31 6.63 -2.11
CA ALA A 111 11.92 6.37 -2.44
C ALA A 111 11.30 7.58 -3.18
N LYS A 112 10.45 7.32 -4.17
CA LYS A 112 9.76 8.36 -4.96
C LYS A 112 8.45 8.80 -4.33
N ALA A 113 7.77 7.88 -3.67
CA ALA A 113 6.49 8.11 -3.01
C ALA A 113 6.27 7.11 -1.90
N GLY A 114 5.43 7.48 -0.94
CA GLY A 114 4.94 6.59 0.10
C GLY A 114 3.51 6.90 0.49
N LYS A 115 2.79 5.88 0.97
CA LYS A 115 1.42 6.03 1.44
C LYS A 115 1.08 4.94 2.45
N VAL A 116 0.40 5.31 3.52
CA VAL A 116 -0.17 4.33 4.45
C VAL A 116 -1.34 3.61 3.78
N SER A 117 -1.35 2.29 3.87
CA SER A 117 -2.45 1.45 3.41
C SER A 117 -3.68 1.61 4.32
N GLY A 118 -4.87 1.68 3.74
CA GLY A 118 -6.12 1.80 4.50
C GLY A 118 -6.42 3.22 5.01
N ALA A 119 -6.98 3.34 6.21
CA ALA A 119 -7.43 4.60 6.78
C ALA A 119 -6.30 5.56 7.15
N GLY A 120 -5.16 5.05 7.53
CA GLY A 120 -4.03 5.80 8.09
C GLY A 120 -3.77 5.40 9.55
N GLY A 121 -2.90 6.18 10.22
CA GLY A 121 -2.62 6.02 11.64
C GLY A 121 -1.72 4.84 12.03
N GLY A 122 -1.34 3.96 11.11
CA GLY A 122 -0.47 2.80 11.34
C GLY A 122 -0.72 1.67 10.36
N GLY A 123 -0.17 0.51 10.64
CA GLY A 123 -0.23 -0.65 9.75
C GLY A 123 0.88 -0.64 8.71
N PHE A 124 0.54 -0.88 7.46
CA PHE A 124 1.50 -0.94 6.36
C PHE A 124 1.66 0.41 5.66
N ILE A 125 2.90 0.76 5.38
CA ILE A 125 3.25 1.82 4.44
C ILE A 125 3.73 1.15 3.16
N MET A 126 3.16 1.53 2.01
CA MET A 126 3.68 1.16 0.70
C MET A 126 4.54 2.29 0.17
N PHE A 127 5.71 1.95 -0.36
CA PHE A 127 6.62 2.87 -1.02
C PHE A 127 6.78 2.48 -2.49
N ILE A 128 6.90 3.47 -3.35
CA ILE A 128 7.35 3.30 -4.73
C ILE A 128 8.82 3.73 -4.79
N VAL A 129 9.66 2.84 -5.28
CA VAL A 129 11.12 2.99 -5.31
C VAL A 129 11.62 2.52 -6.68
N GLU A 130 12.58 3.22 -7.25
CA GLU A 130 13.27 2.64 -8.41
C GLU A 130 13.95 1.31 -8.01
N PRO A 131 13.85 0.25 -8.84
CA PRO A 131 14.41 -1.04 -8.50
C PRO A 131 15.92 -0.98 -8.15
N THR A 132 16.65 -0.04 -8.75
CA THR A 132 18.09 0.21 -8.50
C THR A 132 18.37 0.75 -7.10
N HIS A 133 17.44 1.46 -6.47
CA HIS A 133 17.56 2.04 -5.13
C HIS A 133 16.79 1.24 -4.05
N LYS A 134 16.14 0.13 -4.46
CA LYS A 134 15.28 -0.64 -3.56
C LYS A 134 16.02 -1.15 -2.33
N LYS A 135 17.27 -1.60 -2.53
CA LYS A 135 18.10 -2.12 -1.45
C LYS A 135 18.50 -1.04 -0.45
N GLU A 136 18.86 0.15 -0.92
CA GLU A 136 19.21 1.29 -0.05
C GLU A 136 18.03 1.70 0.83
N VAL A 137 16.83 1.78 0.24
CA VAL A 137 15.60 2.11 0.98
C VAL A 137 15.25 1.01 1.98
N GLU A 138 15.37 -0.25 1.59
CA GLU A 138 15.16 -1.40 2.47
C GLU A 138 16.11 -1.37 3.68
N GLU A 139 17.40 -1.17 3.46
CA GLU A 139 18.41 -1.11 4.53
C GLU A 139 18.23 0.12 5.44
N ALA A 140 17.76 1.23 4.89
CA ALA A 140 17.43 2.41 5.68
C ALA A 140 16.21 2.15 6.60
N LEU A 141 15.14 1.55 6.06
CA LEU A 141 13.94 1.21 6.80
C LEU A 141 14.16 0.14 7.87
N LYS A 142 15.06 -0.83 7.65
CA LYS A 142 15.42 -1.86 8.64
C LYS A 142 16.04 -1.30 9.93
N LYS A 143 16.53 -0.06 9.91
CA LYS A 143 17.06 0.62 11.12
C LYS A 143 15.96 1.14 12.03
N LEU A 144 14.73 1.21 11.55
CA LEU A 144 13.58 1.68 12.30
C LEU A 144 12.88 0.53 13.04
N HIS A 145 12.05 0.88 14.03
CA HIS A 145 11.12 -0.06 14.63
C HIS A 145 10.00 -0.40 13.65
N GLY A 146 10.08 -1.58 13.04
CA GLY A 146 9.14 -2.06 12.05
C GLY A 146 9.71 -3.23 11.25
N LEU A 147 9.01 -3.64 10.22
CA LEU A 147 9.43 -4.76 9.38
C LEU A 147 9.24 -4.42 7.92
N VAL A 148 10.30 -4.57 7.11
CA VAL A 148 10.18 -4.61 5.66
C VAL A 148 9.64 -5.99 5.29
N MET A 149 8.53 -6.02 4.55
CA MET A 149 7.83 -7.24 4.19
C MET A 149 7.92 -7.51 2.69
N PRO A 150 8.27 -8.74 2.28
CA PRO A 150 8.10 -9.15 0.89
C PRO A 150 6.60 -9.23 0.57
N PHE A 151 6.25 -8.93 -0.67
CA PHE A 151 4.88 -9.08 -1.14
C PHE A 151 4.84 -9.45 -2.62
N GLN A 152 3.70 -9.97 -3.04
CA GLN A 152 3.36 -10.21 -4.43
C GLN A 152 1.89 -9.85 -4.64
N PHE A 153 1.55 -9.38 -5.84
CA PHE A 153 0.15 -9.26 -6.22
C PHE A 153 -0.47 -10.63 -6.40
N SER A 154 -1.73 -10.78 -5.98
CA SER A 154 -2.50 -12.02 -6.11
C SER A 154 -3.85 -11.73 -6.72
N ASP A 155 -4.24 -12.53 -7.69
CA ASP A 155 -5.56 -12.47 -8.32
C ASP A 155 -6.62 -13.24 -7.54
N GLY A 156 -6.19 -14.13 -6.63
CA GLY A 156 -7.06 -14.98 -5.84
C GLY A 156 -7.34 -14.45 -4.44
N GLY A 157 -8.48 -14.84 -3.89
CA GLY A 157 -8.78 -14.65 -2.48
C GLY A 157 -8.08 -15.67 -1.58
N ALA A 158 -8.61 -15.87 -0.38
CA ALA A 158 -8.10 -16.89 0.54
C ALA A 158 -8.25 -18.29 -0.06
N HIS A 159 -7.16 -19.07 -0.01
CA HIS A 159 -7.15 -20.46 -0.42
C HIS A 159 -6.95 -21.35 0.79
N GLY A 160 -7.73 -22.40 0.89
CA GLY A 160 -7.59 -23.43 1.89
C GLY A 160 -7.51 -24.82 1.21
N TRP A 161 -6.65 -25.68 1.72
CA TRP A 161 -6.60 -27.07 1.30
C TRP A 161 -6.50 -27.97 2.52
N LYS A 162 -7.07 -29.17 2.38
CA LYS A 162 -6.97 -30.19 3.41
C LYS A 162 -5.77 -31.07 3.10
N ILE A 163 -4.85 -31.16 4.06
CA ILE A 163 -3.77 -32.14 4.00
C ILE A 163 -4.38 -33.44 4.51
N TYR A 164 -4.51 -34.41 3.63
CA TYR A 164 -4.83 -35.77 4.06
C TYR A 164 -3.55 -36.37 4.64
N PRO A 165 -3.60 -36.96 5.88
CA PRO A 165 -2.48 -37.76 6.35
C PRO A 165 -2.19 -38.83 5.26
N THR A 166 -0.94 -38.92 4.86
CA THR A 166 -0.50 -40.10 4.08
C THR A 166 -0.63 -41.28 5.00
N ASP A 167 -1.82 -41.89 4.96
CA ASP A 167 -2.00 -43.19 5.58
C ASP A 167 -1.02 -44.14 4.90
N THR A 168 0.00 -44.46 5.65
CA THR A 168 0.79 -45.66 5.54
C THR A 168 1.07 -46.11 4.08
N VAL A 169 2.24 -45.77 3.62
CA VAL A 169 2.91 -46.61 2.65
C VAL A 169 2.83 -48.05 3.21
N GLY A 170 1.92 -48.84 2.63
CA GLY A 170 1.73 -50.22 3.02
C GLY A 170 3.06 -50.90 3.06
N SER A 171 3.33 -51.59 4.14
CA SER A 171 4.44 -52.51 4.28
C SER A 171 4.50 -53.41 3.09
N LEU A 172 5.41 -53.16 2.17
CA LEU A 172 5.82 -54.11 1.14
C LEU A 172 6.48 -55.28 1.86
N SER A 173 5.66 -56.29 2.17
CA SER A 173 6.16 -57.62 2.53
C SER A 173 6.82 -58.22 1.28
N ILE A 174 8.12 -58.11 1.22
CA ILE A 174 8.93 -58.88 0.28
C ILE A 174 8.92 -60.31 0.86
N LYS A 175 8.25 -61.19 0.15
CA LYS A 175 8.42 -62.65 0.31
C LYS A 175 9.51 -63.11 -0.64
#